data_5b0cd5b28d3007552d49f77a46757ede
#
_entry.id   5b0cd5b28d3007552d49f77a46757ede
#
_cell.length_a   1.000
_cell.length_b   1.000
_cell.length_c   1.000
_cell.angle_alpha   90.00
_cell.angle_beta   90.00
_cell.angle_gamma   90.00
#
_symmetry.space_group_name_H-M   'P 1'
#
loop_
_entity.id
_entity.type
_entity.pdbx_description
1 polymer ?
#
loop_
_entity_poly.entity_id
_entity_poly.type
_entity_poly.pdbx_seq_one_letter_code
_entity_poly.pdbx_strand_id
1 'polypeptide(L)'
;MTKASSEDLCQLAHRNDGLACVVLRVARFFVEGDDMPDLYDGRSQDNIKANEYACRRVALEDAVDAHLNAAQRAPQLGFGRYLVSATTPFTRDDLTQLRTDAASVFARRVPLAAAVWTQRGWRFPDRLDRVYVNSRARRDLNWRPRFDLNAVAARLARGQSVHTPLSQLVGSKAYAHSSYHRGVFAPARP
;
A
#
# COMPACT_ATOMS: atom_id res chain seq x y z
N MET A 1 -9.14 -13.70 18.74
CA MET A 1 -8.80 -14.46 17.53
C MET A 1 -7.76 -13.68 16.73
N THR A 2 -6.67 -14.28 16.30
CA THR A 2 -5.66 -13.62 15.45
C THR A 2 -6.10 -13.61 13.98
N LYS A 3 -5.56 -12.70 13.17
CA LYS A 3 -5.83 -12.68 11.72
C LYS A 3 -5.40 -13.99 11.04
N ALA A 4 -4.33 -14.63 11.51
CA ALA A 4 -3.89 -15.93 11.01
C ALA A 4 -4.96 -17.01 11.23
N SER A 5 -5.53 -17.08 12.44
CA SER A 5 -6.62 -18.03 12.73
C SER A 5 -7.85 -17.80 11.86
N SER A 6 -8.16 -16.53 11.53
CA SER A 6 -9.26 -16.23 10.61
C SER A 6 -8.98 -16.73 9.18
N GLU A 7 -7.76 -16.61 8.71
CA GLU A 7 -7.35 -17.15 7.39
C GLU A 7 -7.43 -18.68 7.35
N ASP A 8 -7.07 -19.35 8.47
CA ASP A 8 -7.15 -20.81 8.58
C ASP A 8 -8.60 -21.30 8.62
N LEU A 9 -9.51 -20.56 9.28
CA LEU A 9 -10.95 -20.84 9.23
C LEU A 9 -11.51 -20.70 7.81
N CYS A 10 -11.09 -19.68 7.05
CA CYS A 10 -11.47 -19.56 5.64
C CYS A 10 -11.00 -20.77 4.81
N GLN A 11 -9.79 -21.24 5.08
CA GLN A 11 -9.27 -22.44 4.41
C GLN A 11 -10.03 -23.71 4.80
N LEU A 12 -10.40 -23.84 6.07
CA LEU A 12 -11.19 -24.96 6.58
C LEU A 12 -12.58 -24.99 5.93
N ALA A 13 -13.29 -23.86 5.90
CA ALA A 13 -14.59 -23.74 5.23
C ALA A 13 -14.51 -24.09 3.74
N HIS A 14 -13.43 -23.67 3.06
CA HIS A 14 -13.22 -24.11 1.67
C HIS A 14 -13.07 -25.62 1.54
N ARG A 15 -12.28 -26.25 2.42
CA ARG A 15 -12.04 -27.71 2.36
C ARG A 15 -13.25 -28.55 2.70
N ASN A 16 -14.02 -28.12 3.71
CA ASN A 16 -15.15 -28.89 4.21
C ASN A 16 -16.43 -28.64 3.43
N ASP A 17 -16.68 -27.39 3.05
CA ASP A 17 -17.97 -26.94 2.53
C ASP A 17 -17.87 -26.48 1.05
N GLY A 18 -16.67 -26.51 0.45
CA GLY A 18 -16.44 -26.05 -0.92
C GLY A 18 -16.56 -24.52 -1.07
N LEU A 19 -16.59 -23.76 0.04
CA LEU A 19 -16.75 -22.31 -0.01
C LEU A 19 -15.60 -21.67 -0.77
N ALA A 20 -15.91 -20.95 -1.86
CA ALA A 20 -14.90 -20.16 -2.57
C ALA A 20 -14.49 -18.96 -1.71
N CYS A 21 -13.22 -18.93 -1.27
CA CYS A 21 -12.72 -17.93 -0.33
C CYS A 21 -11.35 -17.43 -0.73
N VAL A 22 -11.26 -16.13 -1.04
CA VAL A 22 -9.99 -15.46 -1.38
C VAL A 22 -9.61 -14.51 -0.24
N VAL A 23 -8.46 -14.76 0.36
CA VAL A 23 -7.91 -13.93 1.44
C VAL A 23 -6.98 -12.87 0.86
N LEU A 24 -7.28 -11.61 1.11
CA LEU A 24 -6.46 -10.47 0.70
C LEU A 24 -5.70 -9.89 1.90
N ARG A 25 -4.38 -10.03 1.87
CA ARG A 25 -3.46 -9.36 2.81
C ARG A 25 -3.10 -8.00 2.23
N VAL A 26 -3.93 -7.00 2.56
CA VAL A 26 -3.81 -5.66 2.00
C VAL A 26 -2.73 -4.88 2.73
N ALA A 27 -1.84 -4.25 1.97
CA ALA A 27 -0.84 -3.31 2.46
C ALA A 27 -1.52 -2.04 3.02
N ARG A 28 -0.74 -1.12 3.59
CA ARG A 28 -1.25 0.15 4.10
C ARG A 28 -1.91 0.96 2.97
N PHE A 29 -3.12 1.44 3.17
CA PHE A 29 -3.85 2.30 2.21
C PHE A 29 -4.50 3.51 2.87
N PHE A 30 -4.43 3.62 4.20
CA PHE A 30 -5.06 4.70 4.96
C PHE A 30 -4.45 6.06 4.63
N VAL A 31 -5.29 7.09 4.70
CA VAL A 31 -4.93 8.51 4.50
C VAL A 31 -4.33 9.09 5.78
N GLU A 32 -4.76 8.56 6.92
CA GLU A 32 -4.35 9.00 8.25
C GLU A 32 -2.83 8.99 8.41
N GLY A 33 -2.32 9.93 9.21
CA GLY A 33 -0.98 9.86 9.76
C GLY A 33 -0.84 8.64 10.67
N ASP A 34 0.38 8.19 10.84
CA ASP A 34 0.69 7.18 11.85
C ASP A 34 0.74 7.90 13.22
N ASP A 35 0.21 7.29 14.26
CA ASP A 35 0.12 7.89 15.62
C ASP A 35 1.46 7.91 16.36
N MET A 36 2.56 7.52 15.71
CA MET A 36 3.90 7.43 16.30
C MET A 36 4.88 8.42 15.65
N PRO A 37 4.85 9.71 16.02
CA PRO A 37 5.72 10.73 15.43
C PRO A 37 7.21 10.42 15.56
N ASP A 38 7.62 9.74 16.61
CA ASP A 38 9.02 9.36 16.87
C ASP A 38 9.62 8.42 15.80
N LEU A 39 8.76 7.71 15.05
CA LEU A 39 9.20 6.85 13.95
C LEU A 39 9.47 7.59 12.64
N TYR A 40 9.23 8.91 12.61
CA TYR A 40 9.30 9.67 11.36
C TYR A 40 10.67 10.24 11.06
N ASP A 41 11.55 10.27 12.06
CA ASP A 41 12.91 10.71 11.88
C ASP A 41 12.98 12.09 11.16
N GLY A 42 12.09 13.00 11.55
CA GLY A 42 11.94 14.34 10.96
C GLY A 42 11.37 14.38 9.55
N ARG A 43 10.94 13.28 8.98
CA ARG A 43 10.27 13.24 7.66
C ARG A 43 8.79 13.63 7.77
N SER A 44 8.27 14.31 6.75
CA SER A 44 6.84 14.59 6.67
C SER A 44 6.03 13.31 6.40
N GLN A 45 4.76 13.31 6.82
CA GLN A 45 3.82 12.22 6.54
C GLN A 45 3.74 11.88 5.05
N ASP A 46 3.75 12.89 4.19
CA ASP A 46 3.69 12.70 2.74
C ASP A 46 4.96 12.04 2.19
N ASN A 47 6.14 12.42 2.73
CA ASN A 47 7.40 11.76 2.36
C ASN A 47 7.40 10.27 2.74
N ILE A 48 6.91 9.95 3.95
CA ILE A 48 6.82 8.57 4.42
C ILE A 48 5.87 7.75 3.55
N LYS A 49 4.65 8.27 3.30
CA LYS A 49 3.64 7.60 2.47
C LYS A 49 4.13 7.39 1.04
N ALA A 50 4.82 8.38 0.46
CA ALA A 50 5.39 8.26 -0.86
C ALA A 50 6.43 7.13 -0.92
N ASN A 51 7.36 7.06 0.04
CA ASN A 51 8.36 6.00 0.12
C ASN A 51 7.74 4.61 0.31
N GLU A 52 6.65 4.52 1.07
CA GLU A 52 5.95 3.25 1.31
C GLU A 52 5.39 2.60 0.04
N TYR A 53 5.10 3.36 -1.02
CA TYR A 53 4.69 2.78 -2.31
C TYR A 53 5.74 1.86 -2.93
N ALA A 54 6.98 1.99 -2.56
CA ALA A 54 8.03 1.07 -2.99
C ALA A 54 7.98 -0.30 -2.28
N CYS A 55 7.41 -0.38 -1.08
CA CYS A 55 7.60 -1.55 -0.21
C CYS A 55 6.36 -2.12 0.45
N ARG A 56 5.41 -1.29 0.93
CA ARG A 56 4.33 -1.75 1.83
C ARG A 56 3.04 -0.93 1.77
N ARG A 57 2.81 -0.16 0.72
CA ARG A 57 1.58 0.63 0.51
C ARG A 57 0.85 0.20 -0.74
N VAL A 58 -0.43 0.49 -0.80
CA VAL A 58 -1.28 0.37 -1.98
C VAL A 58 -2.23 1.56 -2.00
N ALA A 59 -2.58 2.06 -3.17
CA ALA A 59 -3.61 3.10 -3.31
C ALA A 59 -4.99 2.54 -2.97
N LEU A 60 -5.87 3.39 -2.48
CA LEU A 60 -7.23 2.98 -2.12
C LEU A 60 -7.97 2.43 -3.33
N GLU A 61 -7.86 3.08 -4.49
CA GLU A 61 -8.42 2.64 -5.76
C GLU A 61 -7.94 1.24 -6.15
N ASP A 62 -6.63 1.01 -6.04
CA ASP A 62 -6.03 -0.30 -6.37
C ASP A 62 -6.45 -1.39 -5.36
N ALA A 63 -6.65 -1.01 -4.10
CA ALA A 63 -7.17 -1.93 -3.09
C ALA A 63 -8.63 -2.32 -3.40
N VAL A 64 -9.48 -1.36 -3.76
CA VAL A 64 -10.86 -1.62 -4.19
C VAL A 64 -10.88 -2.53 -5.42
N ASP A 65 -10.11 -2.22 -6.45
CA ASP A 65 -10.00 -3.04 -7.66
C ASP A 65 -9.55 -4.48 -7.33
N ALA A 66 -8.63 -4.66 -6.38
CA ALA A 66 -8.19 -5.98 -5.93
C ALA A 66 -9.33 -6.79 -5.30
N HIS A 67 -10.20 -6.15 -4.49
CA HIS A 67 -11.35 -6.82 -3.89
C HIS A 67 -12.39 -7.23 -4.94
N LEU A 68 -12.69 -6.35 -5.89
CA LEU A 68 -13.63 -6.65 -6.99
C LEU A 68 -13.12 -7.80 -7.85
N ASN A 69 -11.85 -7.76 -8.26
CA ASN A 69 -11.23 -8.84 -9.02
C ASN A 69 -11.20 -10.17 -8.23
N ALA A 70 -10.90 -10.11 -6.93
CA ALA A 70 -10.91 -11.29 -6.07
C ALA A 70 -12.30 -11.91 -5.99
N ALA A 71 -13.35 -11.11 -5.80
CA ALA A 71 -14.73 -11.58 -5.76
C ALA A 71 -15.14 -12.26 -7.07
N GLN A 72 -14.81 -11.67 -8.22
CA GLN A 72 -15.08 -12.23 -9.54
C GLN A 72 -14.32 -13.53 -9.80
N ARG A 73 -13.11 -13.65 -9.31
CA ARG A 73 -12.23 -14.80 -9.53
C ARG A 73 -12.38 -15.92 -8.49
N ALA A 74 -12.98 -15.63 -7.34
CA ALA A 74 -13.11 -16.58 -6.24
C ALA A 74 -13.72 -17.93 -6.67
N PRO A 75 -14.79 -18.00 -7.49
CA PRO A 75 -15.36 -19.29 -7.90
C PRO A 75 -14.38 -20.19 -8.66
N GLN A 76 -13.49 -19.61 -9.49
CA GLN A 76 -12.49 -20.37 -10.23
C GLN A 76 -11.26 -20.72 -9.40
N LEU A 77 -10.89 -19.86 -8.43
CA LEU A 77 -9.71 -20.03 -7.60
C LEU A 77 -9.94 -21.00 -6.43
N GLY A 78 -11.18 -21.11 -5.97
CA GLY A 78 -11.55 -21.85 -4.78
C GLY A 78 -10.99 -21.22 -3.52
N PHE A 79 -9.70 -21.44 -3.22
CA PHE A 79 -9.01 -20.84 -2.10
C PHE A 79 -7.67 -20.25 -2.50
N GLY A 80 -7.35 -19.06 -1.96
CA GLY A 80 -6.05 -18.43 -2.14
C GLY A 80 -5.77 -17.31 -1.14
N ARG A 81 -4.47 -17.09 -0.84
CA ARG A 81 -3.98 -15.96 -0.03
C ARG A 81 -3.13 -15.07 -0.92
N TYR A 82 -3.46 -13.78 -1.00
CA TYR A 82 -2.83 -12.84 -1.91
C TYR A 82 -2.36 -11.58 -1.18
N LEU A 83 -1.15 -11.15 -1.48
CA LEU A 83 -0.60 -9.89 -1.02
C LEU A 83 -1.02 -8.78 -1.99
N VAL A 84 -1.74 -7.79 -1.49
CA VAL A 84 -2.20 -6.62 -2.25
C VAL A 84 -1.38 -5.41 -1.86
N SER A 85 -0.44 -5.01 -2.72
CA SER A 85 0.45 -3.87 -2.55
C SER A 85 0.70 -3.19 -3.90
N ALA A 86 1.21 -1.97 -3.90
CA ALA A 86 1.81 -1.38 -5.10
C ALA A 86 2.91 -2.31 -5.64
N THR A 87 3.18 -2.22 -6.94
CA THR A 87 4.28 -2.99 -7.52
C THR A 87 5.60 -2.37 -7.10
N THR A 88 6.43 -3.15 -6.42
CA THR A 88 7.74 -2.70 -5.98
C THR A 88 8.69 -2.51 -7.16
N PRO A 89 9.55 -1.46 -7.15
CA PRO A 89 10.60 -1.29 -8.16
C PRO A 89 11.83 -2.17 -7.91
N PHE A 90 11.89 -2.85 -6.74
CA PHE A 90 13.05 -3.63 -6.32
C PHE A 90 13.02 -5.06 -6.83
N THR A 91 14.21 -5.61 -7.05
CA THR A 91 14.45 -7.02 -7.38
C THR A 91 15.05 -7.76 -6.19
N ARG A 92 15.22 -9.07 -6.31
CA ARG A 92 15.87 -9.88 -5.27
C ARG A 92 17.32 -9.46 -5.03
N ASP A 93 18.02 -9.00 -6.06
CA ASP A 93 19.42 -8.59 -5.98
C ASP A 93 19.62 -7.30 -5.17
N ASP A 94 18.55 -6.49 -5.05
CA ASP A 94 18.60 -5.28 -4.25
C ASP A 94 18.48 -5.53 -2.73
N LEU A 95 17.99 -6.71 -2.30
CA LEU A 95 17.58 -6.95 -0.92
C LEU A 95 18.70 -6.79 0.11
N THR A 96 19.91 -7.17 -0.23
CA THR A 96 21.07 -7.02 0.67
C THR A 96 21.40 -5.54 0.86
N GLN A 97 21.48 -4.78 -0.23
CA GLN A 97 21.81 -3.36 -0.17
C GLN A 97 20.66 -2.54 0.47
N LEU A 98 19.41 -2.92 0.26
CA LEU A 98 18.27 -2.26 0.91
C LEU A 98 18.34 -2.26 2.44
N ARG A 99 19.04 -3.23 3.05
CA ARG A 99 19.20 -3.30 4.50
C ARG A 99 20.26 -2.36 5.06
N THR A 100 21.16 -1.89 4.24
CA THR A 100 22.33 -1.09 4.68
C THR A 100 22.34 0.31 4.05
N ASP A 101 21.86 0.43 2.81
CA ASP A 101 21.86 1.66 2.03
C ASP A 101 20.67 1.68 1.07
N ALA A 102 19.47 1.80 1.63
CA ALA A 102 18.25 1.82 0.82
C ALA A 102 18.18 3.08 -0.06
N ALA A 103 18.68 4.21 0.40
CA ALA A 103 18.61 5.48 -0.32
C ALA A 103 19.26 5.38 -1.71
N SER A 104 20.45 4.78 -1.80
CA SER A 104 21.13 4.54 -3.09
C SER A 104 20.36 3.60 -4.01
N VAL A 105 19.73 2.57 -3.44
CA VAL A 105 18.91 1.64 -4.23
C VAL A 105 17.66 2.34 -4.78
N PHE A 106 16.96 3.13 -3.97
CA PHE A 106 15.82 3.94 -4.42
C PHE A 106 16.21 4.89 -5.55
N ALA A 107 17.31 5.66 -5.38
CA ALA A 107 17.79 6.60 -6.37
C ALA A 107 18.11 5.91 -7.72
N ARG A 108 18.72 4.74 -7.67
CA ARG A 108 19.03 3.93 -8.86
C ARG A 108 17.79 3.36 -9.53
N ARG A 109 16.84 2.83 -8.76
CA ARG A 109 15.65 2.15 -9.28
C ARG A 109 14.54 3.11 -9.71
N VAL A 110 14.45 4.29 -9.09
CA VAL A 110 13.41 5.29 -9.38
C VAL A 110 14.04 6.69 -9.45
N PRO A 111 14.83 7.01 -10.50
CA PRO A 111 15.54 8.26 -10.60
C PRO A 111 14.61 9.50 -10.63
N LEU A 112 13.40 9.37 -11.17
CA LEU A 112 12.41 10.45 -11.11
C LEU A 112 12.01 10.76 -9.65
N ALA A 113 11.82 9.75 -8.80
CA ALA A 113 11.56 9.99 -7.40
C ALA A 113 12.75 10.69 -6.73
N ALA A 114 13.99 10.29 -7.04
CA ALA A 114 15.17 10.96 -6.49
C ALA A 114 15.20 12.47 -6.82
N ALA A 115 14.93 12.84 -8.06
CA ALA A 115 14.86 14.23 -8.49
C ALA A 115 13.76 15.01 -7.77
N VAL A 116 12.55 14.44 -7.70
CA VAL A 116 11.38 15.06 -7.06
C VAL A 116 11.59 15.19 -5.55
N TRP A 117 12.18 14.19 -4.88
CA TRP A 117 12.50 14.24 -3.44
C TRP A 117 13.50 15.35 -3.14
N THR A 118 14.55 15.47 -3.94
CA THR A 118 15.53 16.56 -3.80
C THR A 118 14.86 17.93 -3.88
N GLN A 119 13.99 18.16 -4.87
CA GLN A 119 13.26 19.43 -5.03
C GLN A 119 12.34 19.76 -3.83
N ARG A 120 11.81 18.72 -3.16
CA ARG A 120 10.88 18.86 -2.04
C ARG A 120 11.56 18.85 -0.67
N GLY A 121 12.88 18.69 -0.60
CA GLY A 121 13.60 18.48 0.65
C GLY A 121 13.21 17.15 1.33
N TRP A 122 12.71 16.18 0.55
CA TRP A 122 12.36 14.85 1.01
C TRP A 122 13.55 13.91 0.93
N ARG A 123 13.49 12.82 1.68
CA ARG A 123 14.54 11.79 1.64
C ARG A 123 13.96 10.38 1.58
N PHE A 124 14.73 9.47 1.05
CA PHE A 124 14.48 8.04 1.13
C PHE A 124 14.77 7.51 2.54
N PRO A 125 14.26 6.33 2.92
CA PRO A 125 14.68 5.65 4.15
C PRO A 125 16.14 5.21 4.02
N ASP A 126 16.88 5.24 5.14
CA ASP A 126 18.29 4.80 5.17
C ASP A 126 18.40 3.28 4.96
N ARG A 127 17.43 2.54 5.49
CA ARG A 127 17.35 1.09 5.36
C ARG A 127 15.91 0.60 5.21
N LEU A 128 15.77 -0.56 4.59
CA LEU A 128 14.49 -1.21 4.35
C LEU A 128 14.63 -2.71 4.66
N ASP A 129 13.83 -3.22 5.62
CA ASP A 129 13.90 -4.60 6.10
C ASP A 129 12.94 -5.55 5.39
N ARG A 130 11.94 -5.02 4.68
CA ARG A 130 10.93 -5.82 3.97
C ARG A 130 10.41 -5.13 2.72
N VAL A 131 10.11 -5.95 1.73
CA VAL A 131 9.48 -5.54 0.48
C VAL A 131 8.31 -6.49 0.18
N TYR A 132 7.16 -5.94 -0.13
CA TYR A 132 5.99 -6.72 -0.53
C TYR A 132 6.00 -7.00 -2.03
N VAL A 133 5.79 -8.27 -2.40
CA VAL A 133 5.77 -8.72 -3.79
C VAL A 133 4.36 -9.17 -4.15
N ASN A 134 3.73 -8.47 -5.08
CA ASN A 134 2.34 -8.67 -5.48
C ASN A 134 2.16 -9.56 -6.74
N SER A 135 3.22 -10.21 -7.22
CA SER A 135 3.22 -10.94 -8.50
C SER A 135 2.12 -12.01 -8.56
N ARG A 136 1.88 -12.73 -7.45
CA ARG A 136 0.84 -13.74 -7.38
C ARG A 136 -0.56 -13.12 -7.51
N ALA A 137 -0.85 -12.03 -6.79
CA ALA A 137 -2.11 -11.31 -6.90
C ALA A 137 -2.35 -10.81 -8.34
N ARG A 138 -1.33 -10.23 -8.94
CA ARG A 138 -1.41 -9.75 -10.34
C ARG A 138 -1.74 -10.86 -11.33
N ARG A 139 -1.11 -12.02 -11.17
CA ARG A 139 -1.30 -13.15 -12.07
C ARG A 139 -2.67 -13.81 -11.88
N ASP A 140 -3.00 -14.18 -10.65
CA ASP A 140 -4.15 -15.05 -10.36
C ASP A 140 -5.48 -14.26 -10.32
N LEU A 141 -5.44 -13.02 -9.83
CA LEU A 141 -6.60 -12.13 -9.77
C LEU A 141 -6.80 -11.30 -11.06
N ASN A 142 -5.89 -11.38 -12.02
CA ASN A 142 -5.85 -10.48 -13.18
C ASN A 142 -5.88 -8.99 -12.77
N TRP A 143 -5.25 -8.66 -11.65
CA TRP A 143 -5.22 -7.34 -11.06
C TRP A 143 -3.96 -6.57 -11.47
N ARG A 144 -4.10 -5.26 -11.72
CA ARG A 144 -2.99 -4.38 -12.12
C ARG A 144 -3.06 -3.08 -11.30
N PRO A 145 -2.24 -2.93 -10.24
CA PRO A 145 -2.18 -1.67 -9.52
C PRO A 145 -1.65 -0.55 -10.44
N ARG A 146 -2.30 0.60 -10.36
CA ARG A 146 -1.99 1.79 -11.17
C ARG A 146 -1.04 2.75 -10.50
N PHE A 147 -1.00 2.70 -9.16
CA PHE A 147 -0.22 3.62 -8.34
C PHE A 147 0.95 2.88 -7.69
N ASP A 148 2.09 2.88 -8.35
CA ASP A 148 3.37 2.49 -7.79
C ASP A 148 4.22 3.73 -7.49
N LEU A 149 5.46 3.55 -7.02
CA LEU A 149 6.35 4.67 -6.70
C LEU A 149 6.65 5.57 -7.92
N ASN A 150 6.77 5.00 -9.13
CA ASN A 150 6.98 5.78 -10.34
C ASN A 150 5.77 6.67 -10.66
N ALA A 151 4.56 6.11 -10.57
CA ALA A 151 3.32 6.84 -10.78
C ALA A 151 3.16 7.96 -9.75
N VAL A 152 3.47 7.70 -8.48
CA VAL A 152 3.44 8.70 -7.40
C VAL A 152 4.46 9.80 -7.65
N ALA A 153 5.71 9.47 -8.01
CA ALA A 153 6.74 10.45 -8.35
C ALA A 153 6.32 11.34 -9.53
N ALA A 154 5.73 10.75 -10.58
CA ALA A 154 5.22 11.49 -11.73
C ALA A 154 4.05 12.43 -11.37
N ARG A 155 3.17 12.03 -10.44
CA ARG A 155 2.11 12.91 -9.91
C ARG A 155 2.69 14.10 -9.16
N LEU A 156 3.63 13.84 -8.26
CA LEU A 156 4.30 14.85 -7.45
C LEU A 156 5.12 15.84 -8.30
N ALA A 157 5.75 15.35 -9.40
CA ALA A 157 6.44 16.21 -10.38
C ALA A 157 5.49 17.20 -11.06
N ARG A 158 4.21 16.83 -11.21
CA ARG A 158 3.15 17.70 -11.75
C ARG A 158 2.46 18.56 -10.69
N GLY A 159 3.00 18.66 -9.48
CA GLY A 159 2.41 19.43 -8.37
C GLY A 159 1.16 18.79 -7.74
N GLN A 160 0.85 17.54 -8.08
CA GLN A 160 -0.29 16.83 -7.50
C GLN A 160 0.06 16.27 -6.11
N SER A 161 -0.97 15.89 -5.34
CA SER A 161 -0.80 15.28 -4.01
C SER A 161 -0.29 13.84 -4.10
N VAL A 162 0.38 13.38 -3.02
CA VAL A 162 0.65 11.95 -2.77
C VAL A 162 -0.64 11.14 -2.58
N HIS A 163 -1.68 11.80 -2.08
CA HIS A 163 -3.00 11.21 -1.94
C HIS A 163 -3.70 11.10 -3.29
N THR A 164 -4.24 9.93 -3.57
CA THR A 164 -4.99 9.65 -4.80
C THR A 164 -6.38 10.29 -4.74
N PRO A 165 -7.06 10.50 -5.89
CA PRO A 165 -8.37 11.16 -5.92
C PRO A 165 -9.40 10.50 -4.99
N LEU A 166 -9.50 9.16 -4.99
CA LEU A 166 -10.43 8.47 -4.12
C LEU A 166 -10.06 8.63 -2.64
N SER A 167 -8.78 8.56 -2.31
CA SER A 167 -8.32 8.74 -0.93
C SER A 167 -8.60 10.16 -0.41
N GLN A 168 -8.51 11.19 -1.27
CA GLN A 168 -8.89 12.55 -0.94
C GLN A 168 -10.42 12.70 -0.73
N LEU A 169 -11.22 12.03 -1.57
CA LEU A 169 -12.68 12.05 -1.46
C LEU A 169 -13.16 11.35 -0.19
N VAL A 170 -12.60 10.18 0.13
CA VAL A 170 -12.96 9.41 1.32
C VAL A 170 -12.50 10.12 2.59
N GLY A 171 -11.33 10.75 2.56
CA GLY A 171 -10.76 11.45 3.70
C GLY A 171 -10.28 10.52 4.82
N SER A 172 -9.93 11.09 5.96
CA SER A 172 -9.46 10.37 7.14
C SER A 172 -10.60 10.02 8.07
N LYS A 173 -10.56 8.81 8.64
CA LYS A 173 -11.52 8.35 9.66
C LYS A 173 -11.04 8.57 11.09
N ALA A 174 -9.93 9.26 11.32
CA ALA A 174 -9.28 9.49 12.60
C ALA A 174 -9.70 8.54 13.74
N TYR A 175 -8.76 7.84 14.34
CA TYR A 175 -9.05 6.89 15.43
C TYR A 175 -9.25 7.55 16.80
N ALA A 176 -8.96 8.83 16.94
CA ALA A 176 -8.99 9.55 18.21
C ALA A 176 -9.70 10.90 18.09
N HIS A 177 -10.52 11.17 19.02
CA HIS A 177 -11.15 12.35 19.64
C HIS A 177 -11.11 13.74 18.96
N SER A 178 -10.50 13.95 17.81
CA SER A 178 -10.48 15.25 17.15
C SER A 178 -10.82 15.15 15.68
N SER A 179 -11.96 15.73 15.36
CA SER A 179 -12.34 16.23 14.04
C SER A 179 -11.96 15.37 12.83
N TYR A 180 -12.89 14.57 12.38
CA TYR A 180 -12.91 14.06 11.02
C TYR A 180 -12.74 15.20 10.03
N HIS A 181 -11.62 15.24 9.36
CA HIS A 181 -11.39 16.21 8.31
C HIS A 181 -11.95 15.69 7.00
N ARG A 182 -13.05 16.29 6.59
CA ARG A 182 -13.64 16.32 5.25
C ARG A 182 -13.50 15.03 4.44
N GLY A 183 -14.49 14.18 4.51
CA GLY A 183 -14.73 13.05 3.63
C GLY A 183 -16.20 12.64 3.64
N VAL A 184 -16.59 11.77 2.72
CA VAL A 184 -17.97 11.27 2.55
C VAL A 184 -18.51 10.60 3.83
N PHE A 185 -17.63 10.18 4.72
CA PHE A 185 -17.95 9.51 5.99
C PHE A 185 -17.76 10.40 7.22
N ALA A 186 -17.75 11.71 7.07
CA ALA A 186 -17.78 12.60 8.22
C ALA A 186 -19.00 12.24 9.09
N PRO A 187 -18.86 12.10 10.44
CA PRO A 187 -20.00 11.81 11.30
C PRO A 187 -21.00 12.97 11.18
N ALA A 188 -22.28 12.64 11.19
CA ALA A 188 -23.32 13.64 11.37
C ALA A 188 -22.98 14.44 12.65
N ARG A 189 -22.96 15.76 12.56
CA ARG A 189 -22.81 16.61 13.75
C ARG A 189 -23.98 16.31 14.68
N PRO A 190 -23.73 16.23 16.00
CA PRO A 190 -24.82 16.12 16.97
C PRO A 190 -25.77 17.31 16.90
#